data_373ac60067d0db852e330c3a6e60330b
#
_entry.id   373ac60067d0db852e330c3a6e60330b
#
_cell.length_a   1.000
_cell.length_b   1.000
_cell.length_c   1.000
_cell.angle_alpha   90.00
_cell.angle_beta   90.00
_cell.angle_gamma   90.00
#
_symmetry.space_group_name_H-M   'P 1'
#
loop_
_entity.id
_entity.type
_entity.pdbx_description
1 polymer ?
#
loop_
_entity_poly.entity_id
_entity_poly.type
_entity_poly.pdbx_seq_one_letter_code
_entity_poly.pdbx_strand_id
1 'polypeptide(L)'
;GVGQELSGVNEVFRRKIENCFSIIADRLGSCLEEALSRGEIPPGCDTRKMANILVDCWEGAALRCRLRRDPGSLTTMLDFYIASVRSGGTHSGDESLPKPGQ
;
A
#
# COMPACT_ATOMS: atom_id res chain seq x y z
N GLY A 1 -29.19 -5.84 -20.35
CA GLY A 1 -29.56 -5.82 -18.94
C GLY A 1 -28.90 -4.71 -18.19
N VAL A 2 -29.34 -4.53 -16.97
CA VAL A 2 -28.83 -3.44 -16.12
C VAL A 2 -27.31 -3.51 -15.96
N GLY A 3 -26.77 -4.71 -15.83
CA GLY A 3 -25.34 -4.89 -15.71
C GLY A 3 -24.56 -4.41 -16.92
N GLN A 4 -25.08 -4.64 -18.12
CA GLN A 4 -24.44 -4.16 -19.34
C GLN A 4 -24.57 -2.65 -19.49
N GLU A 5 -25.71 -2.09 -19.11
CA GLU A 5 -25.91 -0.64 -19.18
C GLU A 5 -25.00 0.11 -18.24
N LEU A 6 -24.69 -0.48 -17.09
CA LEU A 6 -23.83 0.14 -16.08
C LEU A 6 -22.33 -0.20 -16.25
N SER A 7 -21.98 -1.17 -17.10
CA SER A 7 -20.61 -1.63 -17.21
C SER A 7 -19.65 -0.53 -17.65
N GLY A 8 -20.05 0.35 -18.59
CA GLY A 8 -19.21 1.47 -19.01
C GLY A 8 -19.01 2.49 -17.90
N VAL A 9 -20.06 2.78 -17.14
CA VAL A 9 -19.99 3.68 -15.99
C VAL A 9 -19.10 3.08 -14.91
N ASN A 10 -19.29 1.78 -14.60
CA ASN A 10 -18.49 1.08 -13.62
C ASN A 10 -17.02 1.04 -14.02
N GLU A 11 -16.73 0.86 -15.30
CA GLU A 11 -15.38 0.81 -15.80
C GLU A 11 -14.68 2.18 -15.70
N VAL A 12 -15.37 3.25 -16.05
CA VAL A 12 -14.83 4.61 -15.92
C VAL A 12 -14.60 4.94 -14.45
N PHE A 13 -15.58 4.62 -13.60
CA PHE A 13 -15.48 4.87 -12.17
C PHE A 13 -14.32 4.09 -11.54
N ARG A 14 -14.21 2.81 -11.91
CA ARG A 14 -13.13 1.95 -11.43
C ARG A 14 -11.76 2.52 -11.79
N ARG A 15 -11.58 2.98 -13.03
CA ARG A 15 -10.31 3.58 -13.47
C ARG A 15 -9.99 4.86 -12.75
N LYS A 16 -11.00 5.69 -12.48
CA LYS A 16 -10.78 6.94 -11.73
C LYS A 16 -10.34 6.68 -10.31
N ILE A 17 -10.95 5.69 -9.65
CA ILE A 17 -10.55 5.28 -8.30
C ILE A 17 -9.13 4.75 -8.33
N GLU A 18 -8.81 3.86 -9.28
CA GLU A 18 -7.46 3.31 -9.41
C GLU A 18 -6.42 4.42 -9.63
N ASN A 19 -6.76 5.42 -10.46
CA ASN A 19 -5.86 6.55 -10.67
C ASN A 19 -5.64 7.35 -9.40
N CYS A 20 -6.67 7.54 -8.58
CA CYS A 20 -6.52 8.22 -7.30
C CYS A 20 -5.56 7.46 -6.37
N PHE A 21 -5.73 6.15 -6.28
CA PHE A 21 -4.84 5.34 -5.46
C PHE A 21 -3.41 5.35 -5.99
N SER A 22 -3.23 5.33 -7.30
CA SER A 22 -1.89 5.42 -7.91
C SER A 22 -1.20 6.74 -7.55
N ILE A 23 -1.93 7.85 -7.58
CA ILE A 23 -1.38 9.15 -7.22
C ILE A 23 -0.95 9.16 -5.76
N ILE A 24 -1.77 8.62 -4.86
CA ILE A 24 -1.45 8.53 -3.45
C ILE A 24 -0.21 7.65 -3.25
N ALA A 25 -0.17 6.50 -3.90
CA ALA A 25 0.96 5.58 -3.80
C ALA A 25 2.25 6.22 -4.32
N ASP A 26 2.18 7.00 -5.41
CA ASP A 26 3.35 7.70 -5.94
C ASP A 26 3.89 8.73 -4.94
N ARG A 27 3.01 9.48 -4.31
CA ARG A 27 3.41 10.45 -3.30
C ARG A 27 4.02 9.80 -2.07
N LEU A 28 3.43 8.70 -1.61
CA LEU A 28 3.99 7.93 -0.51
C LEU A 28 5.34 7.33 -0.87
N GLY A 29 5.47 6.83 -2.11
CA GLY A 29 6.73 6.32 -2.61
C GLY A 29 7.83 7.38 -2.61
N SER A 30 7.50 8.60 -3.00
CA SER A 30 8.45 9.72 -2.96
C SER A 30 8.89 10.04 -1.53
N CYS A 31 7.97 9.99 -0.56
CA CYS A 31 8.31 10.17 0.84
C CYS A 31 9.25 9.06 1.33
N LEU A 32 8.99 7.81 0.95
CA LEU A 32 9.83 6.69 1.32
C LEU A 32 11.21 6.79 0.69
N GLU A 33 11.28 7.23 -0.57
CA GLU A 33 12.56 7.45 -1.25
C GLU A 33 13.38 8.52 -0.54
N GLU A 34 12.75 9.60 -0.11
CA GLU A 34 13.42 10.64 0.65
C GLU A 34 13.96 10.09 1.98
N ALA A 35 13.15 9.32 2.70
CA ALA A 35 13.58 8.69 3.93
C ALA A 35 14.75 7.72 3.69
N LEU A 36 14.68 6.96 2.59
CA LEU A 36 15.76 6.05 2.20
C LEU A 36 17.06 6.83 1.93
N SER A 37 16.98 7.96 1.21
CA SER A 37 18.14 8.78 0.90
C SER A 37 18.76 9.42 2.14
N ARG A 38 17.98 9.63 3.17
CA ARG A 38 18.45 10.18 4.46
C ARG A 38 18.97 9.12 5.41
N GLY A 39 18.93 7.86 5.01
CA GLY A 39 19.37 6.75 5.86
C GLY A 39 18.38 6.38 6.95
N GLU A 40 17.15 6.85 6.88
CA GLU A 40 16.11 6.51 7.85
C GLU A 40 15.49 5.14 7.59
N ILE A 41 15.64 4.63 6.37
CA ILE A 41 15.19 3.32 5.94
C ILE A 41 16.42 2.56 5.42
N PRO A 42 16.57 1.27 5.76
CA PRO A 42 17.71 0.49 5.27
C PRO A 42 17.76 0.43 3.75
N PRO A 43 18.97 0.38 3.16
CA PRO A 43 19.12 0.25 1.71
C PRO A 43 18.53 -1.06 1.21
N GLY A 44 18.06 -1.06 -0.02
CA GLY A 44 17.42 -2.24 -0.62
C GLY A 44 15.92 -2.31 -0.45
N CYS A 45 15.33 -1.40 0.32
CA CYS A 45 13.88 -1.34 0.48
C CYS A 45 13.21 -1.01 -0.85
N ASP A 46 12.21 -1.79 -1.24
CA ASP A 46 11.40 -1.50 -2.41
C ASP A 46 10.31 -0.49 -2.02
N THR A 47 10.62 0.79 -2.21
CA THR A 47 9.76 1.88 -1.77
C THR A 47 8.43 1.90 -2.50
N ARG A 48 8.41 1.52 -3.78
CA ARG A 48 7.16 1.49 -4.56
C ARG A 48 6.23 0.41 -4.03
N LYS A 49 6.77 -0.78 -3.78
CA LYS A 49 5.99 -1.88 -3.22
C LYS A 49 5.48 -1.52 -1.83
N MET A 50 6.31 -0.92 -1.00
CA MET A 50 5.91 -0.50 0.34
C MET A 50 4.84 0.58 0.31
N ALA A 51 4.89 1.51 -0.64
CA ALA A 51 3.86 2.53 -0.80
C ALA A 51 2.51 1.91 -1.17
N ASN A 52 2.49 0.97 -2.09
CA ASN A 52 1.26 0.28 -2.49
C ASN A 52 0.69 -0.56 -1.34
N ILE A 53 1.54 -1.22 -0.57
CA ILE A 53 1.09 -1.96 0.61
C ILE A 53 0.41 -1.03 1.60
N LEU A 54 0.95 0.17 1.81
CA LEU A 54 0.34 1.12 2.74
C LEU A 54 -1.05 1.55 2.27
N VAL A 55 -1.21 1.83 0.98
CA VAL A 55 -2.52 2.19 0.42
C VAL A 55 -3.52 1.05 0.67
N ASP A 56 -3.13 -0.18 0.38
CA ASP A 56 -4.00 -1.34 0.55
C ASP A 56 -4.37 -1.57 2.02
N CYS A 57 -3.39 -1.49 2.90
CA CYS A 57 -3.61 -1.66 4.34
C CYS A 57 -4.48 -0.53 4.92
N TRP A 58 -4.26 0.69 4.47
CA TRP A 58 -5.03 1.85 4.92
C TRP A 58 -6.52 1.68 4.61
N GLU A 59 -6.83 1.29 3.37
CA GLU A 59 -8.22 1.13 2.95
C GLU A 59 -8.95 0.08 3.79
N GLY A 60 -8.29 -1.05 4.03
CA GLY A 60 -8.87 -2.11 4.87
C GLY A 60 -9.04 -1.67 6.31
N ALA A 61 -8.01 -1.07 6.88
CA ALA A 61 -8.05 -0.61 8.27
C ALA A 61 -9.07 0.51 8.47
N ALA A 62 -9.16 1.45 7.53
CA ALA A 62 -10.12 2.53 7.61
C ALA A 62 -11.57 2.01 7.57
N LEU A 63 -11.84 1.04 6.72
CA LEU A 63 -13.15 0.41 6.68
C LEU A 63 -13.49 -0.24 8.03
N ARG A 64 -12.57 -0.98 8.61
CA ARG A 64 -12.79 -1.63 9.89
C ARG A 64 -13.00 -0.62 11.01
N CYS A 65 -12.25 0.49 11.00
CA CYS A 65 -12.48 1.56 11.99
C CYS A 65 -13.89 2.11 11.92
N ARG A 66 -14.40 2.31 10.70
CA ARG A 66 -15.78 2.81 10.53
C ARG A 66 -16.80 1.80 11.02
N LEU A 67 -16.61 0.53 10.70
CA LEU A 67 -17.53 -0.53 11.13
C LEU A 67 -17.53 -0.70 12.65
N ARG A 68 -16.39 -0.56 13.29
CA ARG A 68 -16.23 -0.73 14.73
C ARG A 68 -16.44 0.56 15.53
N ARG A 69 -16.47 1.70 14.83
CA ARG A 69 -16.51 3.03 15.44
C ARG A 69 -15.35 3.24 16.42
N ASP A 70 -14.15 2.81 16.00
CA ASP A 70 -12.96 2.83 16.83
C ASP A 70 -11.73 2.93 15.93
N PRO A 71 -10.73 3.76 16.27
CA PRO A 71 -9.54 3.95 15.43
C PRO A 71 -8.48 2.86 15.59
N GLY A 72 -8.70 1.87 16.41
CA GLY A 72 -7.67 0.89 16.79
C GLY A 72 -7.03 0.17 15.60
N SER A 73 -7.82 -0.20 14.58
CA SER A 73 -7.27 -0.91 13.41
C SER A 73 -6.25 -0.07 12.65
N LEU A 74 -6.50 1.23 12.49
CA LEU A 74 -5.55 2.13 11.83
C LEU A 74 -4.28 2.28 12.66
N THR A 75 -4.40 2.49 13.96
CA THR A 75 -3.26 2.66 14.85
C THR A 75 -2.38 1.41 14.84
N THR A 76 -2.99 0.25 14.99
CA THR A 76 -2.26 -1.03 14.99
C THR A 76 -1.56 -1.26 13.66
N MET A 77 -2.26 -1.00 12.56
CA MET A 77 -1.69 -1.18 11.22
C MET A 77 -0.50 -0.24 11.00
N LEU A 78 -0.65 1.04 11.35
CA LEU A 78 0.43 2.01 11.15
C LEU A 78 1.66 1.68 11.99
N ASP A 79 1.48 1.28 13.24
CA ASP A 79 2.59 0.89 14.10
C ASP A 79 3.36 -0.29 13.49
N PHE A 80 2.64 -1.30 13.03
CA PHE A 80 3.23 -2.44 12.36
C PHE A 80 3.97 -2.03 11.07
N TYR A 81 3.32 -1.20 10.27
CA TYR A 81 3.89 -0.74 8.99
C TYR A 81 5.19 0.03 9.20
N ILE A 82 5.20 0.98 10.12
CA ILE A 82 6.38 1.79 10.41
C ILE A 82 7.53 0.91 10.91
N ALA A 83 7.24 -0.01 11.81
CA ALA A 83 8.24 -0.94 12.31
C ALA A 83 8.80 -1.82 11.17
N SER A 84 7.93 -2.27 10.27
CA SER A 84 8.31 -3.08 9.12
C SER A 84 9.25 -2.32 8.18
N VAL A 85 8.90 -1.06 7.87
CA VAL A 85 9.73 -0.22 6.99
C VAL A 85 11.10 0.04 7.62
N ARG A 86 11.14 0.33 8.92
CA ARG A 86 12.39 0.57 9.63
C ARG A 86 13.28 -0.67 9.67
N SER A 87 12.71 -1.84 9.57
CA SER A 87 13.45 -3.11 9.51
C SER A 87 13.85 -3.49 8.08
N GLY A 88 13.50 -2.66 7.08
CA GLY A 88 13.86 -2.89 5.69
C GLY A 88 12.69 -3.16 4.76
N GLY A 89 11.49 -3.44 5.29
CA GLY A 89 10.32 -3.70 4.46
C GLY A 89 10.55 -4.85 3.48
N THR A 90 10.06 -4.68 2.24
CA THR A 90 10.32 -5.60 1.15
C THR A 90 11.51 -5.11 0.33
N HIS A 91 12.32 -6.04 -0.16
CA HIS A 91 13.48 -5.72 -0.97
C HIS A 91 13.16 -5.80 -2.46
N SER A 92 13.84 -4.95 -3.24
CA SER A 92 13.74 -5.02 -4.69
C SER A 92 14.30 -6.33 -5.20
N GLY A 93 13.57 -6.96 -6.13
CA GLY A 93 13.99 -8.20 -6.75
C GLY A 93 13.57 -9.46 -6.02
N ASP A 94 13.27 -9.36 -4.72
CA ASP A 94 12.71 -10.45 -3.92
C ASP A 94 13.41 -11.81 -4.15
N GLU A 95 14.74 -11.79 -4.18
CA GLU A 95 15.54 -12.99 -4.38
C GLU A 95 15.71 -13.79 -3.09
N SER A 96 15.26 -13.22 -1.97
CA SER A 96 15.39 -13.85 -0.66
C SER A 96 14.43 -15.02 -0.44
N LEU A 97 13.37 -15.12 -1.24
CA LEU A 97 12.37 -16.19 -1.10
C LEU A 97 12.85 -17.47 -1.76
N PRO A 98 12.67 -18.63 -1.10
CA PRO A 98 12.99 -19.89 -1.74
C PRO A 98 12.09 -20.14 -2.95
N LYS A 99 12.70 -20.75 -3.98
CA LYS A 99 11.94 -21.13 -5.16
C LYS A 99 11.09 -22.36 -4.86
N PRO A 100 9.91 -22.49 -5.51
CA PRO A 100 9.11 -23.70 -5.34
C PRO A 100 9.92 -24.95 -5.64
N GLY A 101 9.79 -25.96 -4.78
CA GLY A 101 10.47 -27.24 -4.99
C GLY A 101 11.90 -27.33 -4.48
N GLN A 102 12.40 -26.30 -3.85
CA GLN A 102 13.76 -26.31 -3.27
C GLN A 102 13.77 -26.40 -1.76
#